data_589ff5b7d766e4bb78f68249cf0d2e7f
#
_entry.id   589ff5b7d766e4bb78f68249cf0d2e7f
#
_cell.length_a   1.000
_cell.length_b   1.000
_cell.length_c   1.000
_cell.angle_alpha   90.00
_cell.angle_beta   90.00
_cell.angle_gamma   90.00
#
_symmetry.space_group_name_H-M   'P 1'
#
loop_
_entity.id
_entity.type
_entity.pdbx_description
1 polymer ?
#
loop_
_entity_poly.entity_id
_entity_poly.type
_entity_poly.pdbx_seq_one_letter_code
_entity_poly.pdbx_strand_id
1 'polypeptide(L)'
;MVFLIIALSLLILIISACFYTYFICFHVPKKHFEDPYQKVNTPQFRQVQHLMDQSTRIMEQTGCEEVSITSYDGLKLYGRYYAVQENAPLIIVFHGYRSAALRDCAGGFALGLKWGYNVLAVDQRAHGKSEGKVITFGIKERYDCLAWIQYAIDRFGKDTRILLTGISMGAATILMATDLDLPDNVKGIMADCPYSSPAAIICKVSKDIGFPPKLAYPFIWLGALLLGRFRLGSSDAASAVKNTNIPILLIHGEADFFVPLEMSQKIHKNAPNSQLHTFSDAGHGLSYLKDPNRYEEVCSDFLKDIF
;
A
#
# COMPACT_ATOMS: atom_id res chain seq x y z
N MET A 1 -25.94 1.13 43.76
CA MET A 1 -24.78 2.03 43.68
C MET A 1 -23.51 1.32 43.21
N VAL A 2 -23.05 0.26 43.87
CA VAL A 2 -21.80 -0.49 43.48
C VAL A 2 -21.84 -1.04 42.05
N PHE A 3 -22.92 -1.72 41.64
CA PHE A 3 -23.07 -2.23 40.27
C PHE A 3 -23.00 -1.13 39.19
N LEU A 4 -23.57 0.05 39.46
CA LEU A 4 -23.51 1.18 38.54
C LEU A 4 -22.09 1.73 38.41
N ILE A 5 -21.35 1.81 39.52
CA ILE A 5 -19.94 2.26 39.51
C ILE A 5 -19.10 1.27 38.73
N ILE A 6 -19.25 -0.04 38.92
CA ILE A 6 -18.53 -1.07 38.17
C ILE A 6 -18.84 -0.97 36.68
N ALA A 7 -20.12 -0.87 36.30
CA ALA A 7 -20.54 -0.76 34.92
C ALA A 7 -19.94 0.51 34.26
N LEU A 8 -19.97 1.65 34.95
CA LEU A 8 -19.40 2.90 34.44
C LEU A 8 -17.88 2.81 34.29
N SER A 9 -17.17 2.20 35.26
CA SER A 9 -15.74 2.00 35.19
C SER A 9 -15.33 1.10 34.03
N LEU A 10 -16.06 0.01 33.78
CA LEU A 10 -15.85 -0.87 32.63
C LEU A 10 -16.11 -0.14 31.32
N LEU A 11 -17.17 0.67 31.22
CA LEU A 11 -17.45 1.46 30.03
C LEU A 11 -16.33 2.46 29.73
N ILE A 12 -15.84 3.16 30.76
CA ILE A 12 -14.70 4.09 30.61
C ILE A 12 -13.45 3.34 30.11
N LEU A 13 -13.17 2.15 30.65
CA LEU A 13 -12.04 1.33 30.22
C LEU A 13 -12.15 0.92 28.74
N ILE A 14 -13.32 0.46 28.32
CA ILE A 14 -13.59 0.09 26.91
C ILE A 14 -13.41 1.30 26.00
N ILE A 15 -13.99 2.44 26.33
CA ILE A 15 -13.85 3.69 25.57
C ILE A 15 -12.38 4.06 25.45
N SER A 16 -11.65 4.07 26.57
CA SER A 16 -10.21 4.40 26.59
C SER A 16 -9.39 3.45 25.72
N ALA A 17 -9.68 2.14 25.77
CA ALA A 17 -9.01 1.15 24.92
C ALA A 17 -9.31 1.38 23.42
N CYS A 18 -10.54 1.72 23.06
CA CYS A 18 -10.91 2.05 21.68
C CYS A 18 -10.20 3.32 21.20
N PHE A 19 -10.13 4.36 22.02
CA PHE A 19 -9.39 5.59 21.71
C PHE A 19 -7.89 5.27 21.50
N TYR A 20 -7.28 4.58 22.44
CA TYR A 20 -5.87 4.23 22.40
C TYR A 20 -5.52 3.44 21.13
N THR A 21 -6.27 2.37 20.83
CA THR A 21 -6.04 1.54 19.66
C THR A 21 -6.30 2.29 18.35
N TYR A 22 -7.32 3.17 18.31
CA TYR A 22 -7.57 4.03 17.15
C TYR A 22 -6.39 4.95 16.86
N PHE A 23 -5.88 5.65 17.87
CA PHE A 23 -4.77 6.58 17.68
C PHE A 23 -3.48 5.87 17.28
N ILE A 24 -3.22 4.67 17.81
CA ILE A 24 -2.03 3.90 17.43
C ILE A 24 -2.13 3.32 16.02
N CYS A 25 -3.28 2.73 15.67
CA CYS A 25 -3.38 1.99 14.41
C CYS A 25 -3.75 2.86 13.21
N PHE A 26 -4.62 3.85 13.40
CA PHE A 26 -5.28 4.51 12.27
C PHE A 26 -5.02 6.01 12.19
N HIS A 27 -4.87 6.68 13.32
CA HIS A 27 -4.74 8.14 13.32
C HIS A 27 -3.32 8.57 12.94
N VAL A 28 -3.24 9.58 12.08
CA VAL A 28 -1.99 10.21 11.65
C VAL A 28 -1.97 11.65 12.11
N PRO A 29 -1.09 12.04 13.04
CA PRO A 29 -0.83 13.44 13.31
C PRO A 29 -0.10 14.07 12.11
N LYS A 30 -0.50 15.29 11.72
CA LYS A 30 -0.18 16.01 10.48
C LYS A 30 1.30 16.17 10.08
N LYS A 31 2.27 15.66 10.84
CA LYS A 31 3.71 15.92 10.61
C LYS A 31 4.62 14.69 10.55
N HIS A 32 4.08 13.46 10.55
CA HIS A 32 4.93 12.29 10.83
C HIS A 32 5.54 11.58 9.60
N PHE A 33 5.09 11.85 8.37
CA PHE A 33 5.53 11.06 7.20
C PHE A 33 5.98 11.95 6.03
N GLU A 34 6.52 13.13 6.34
CA GLU A 34 7.05 14.07 5.34
C GLU A 34 8.54 13.85 5.06
N ASP A 35 9.26 13.16 5.96
CA ASP A 35 10.69 12.88 5.77
C ASP A 35 10.89 11.57 4.98
N PRO A 36 11.25 11.65 3.69
CA PRO A 36 11.49 10.47 2.87
C PRO A 36 12.77 9.72 3.26
N TYR A 37 13.62 10.32 4.09
CA TYR A 37 14.88 9.74 4.59
C TYR A 37 14.73 9.13 5.99
N GLN A 38 13.50 8.99 6.50
CA GLN A 38 13.26 8.38 7.80
C GLN A 38 13.86 6.98 7.88
N LYS A 39 14.72 6.77 8.88
CA LYS A 39 15.43 5.49 9.07
C LYS A 39 14.51 4.45 9.71
N VAL A 40 14.42 3.30 9.06
CA VAL A 40 13.80 2.11 9.64
C VAL A 40 14.86 1.34 10.42
N ASN A 41 14.73 1.30 11.74
CA ASN A 41 15.76 0.75 12.63
C ASN A 41 15.67 -0.77 12.78
N THR A 42 15.79 -1.51 11.66
CA THR A 42 15.97 -2.97 11.67
C THR A 42 17.30 -3.34 11.04
N PRO A 43 17.91 -4.50 11.39
CA PRO A 43 19.18 -4.92 10.80
C PRO A 43 19.15 -4.99 9.28
N GLN A 44 18.08 -5.50 8.67
CA GLN A 44 17.93 -5.64 7.23
C GLN A 44 17.88 -4.28 6.53
N PHE A 45 17.11 -3.32 7.04
CA PHE A 45 17.03 -1.97 6.47
C PHE A 45 18.35 -1.20 6.62
N ARG A 46 19.05 -1.35 7.75
CA ARG A 46 20.35 -0.68 7.93
C ARG A 46 21.38 -1.04 6.87
N GLN A 47 21.38 -2.29 6.36
CA GLN A 47 22.31 -2.74 5.32
C GLN A 47 22.08 -2.05 3.97
N VAL A 48 20.83 -1.70 3.65
CA VAL A 48 20.44 -1.14 2.36
C VAL A 48 20.01 0.34 2.42
N GLN A 49 20.07 0.95 3.59
CA GLN A 49 19.63 2.35 3.80
C GLN A 49 20.29 3.32 2.79
N HIS A 50 21.58 3.15 2.52
CA HIS A 50 22.29 4.02 1.58
C HIS A 50 21.77 3.90 0.14
N LEU A 51 21.33 2.70 -0.29
CA LEU A 51 20.71 2.48 -1.60
C LEU A 51 19.33 3.10 -1.66
N MET A 52 18.55 2.98 -0.58
CA MET A 52 17.24 3.64 -0.47
C MET A 52 17.37 5.15 -0.53
N ASP A 53 18.31 5.73 0.25
CA ASP A 53 18.54 7.17 0.26
C ASP A 53 19.01 7.67 -1.11
N GLN A 54 19.83 6.88 -1.83
CA GLN A 54 20.26 7.21 -3.18
C GLN A 54 19.08 7.23 -4.16
N SER A 55 18.26 6.19 -4.16
CA SER A 55 17.08 6.11 -5.03
C SER A 55 16.08 7.22 -4.74
N THR A 56 15.87 7.53 -3.46
CA THR A 56 15.01 8.64 -3.02
C THR A 56 15.53 9.99 -3.54
N ARG A 57 16.86 10.25 -3.44
CA ARG A 57 17.46 11.49 -3.97
C ARG A 57 17.30 11.61 -5.48
N ILE A 58 17.50 10.52 -6.22
CA ILE A 58 17.32 10.53 -7.67
C ILE A 58 15.88 10.90 -8.01
N MET A 59 14.90 10.29 -7.35
CA MET A 59 13.49 10.59 -7.57
C MET A 59 13.14 12.03 -7.17
N GLU A 60 13.66 12.54 -6.05
CA GLU A 60 13.42 13.89 -5.55
C GLU A 60 14.02 14.96 -6.49
N GLN A 61 15.22 14.70 -7.05
CA GLN A 61 15.92 15.61 -7.96
C GLN A 61 15.40 15.55 -9.40
N THR A 62 14.67 14.51 -9.77
CA THR A 62 14.06 14.41 -11.09
C THR A 62 12.85 15.34 -11.17
N GLY A 63 12.82 16.17 -12.21
CA GLY A 63 11.70 17.09 -12.45
C GLY A 63 10.37 16.33 -12.58
N CYS A 64 9.36 16.79 -11.87
CA CYS A 64 8.02 16.22 -11.92
C CYS A 64 6.97 17.32 -11.95
N GLU A 65 5.79 16.98 -12.43
CA GLU A 65 4.60 17.79 -12.27
C GLU A 65 3.84 17.34 -11.01
N GLU A 66 3.59 18.28 -10.08
CA GLU A 66 2.70 18.00 -8.96
C GLU A 66 1.25 18.05 -9.43
N VAL A 67 0.52 16.98 -9.18
CA VAL A 67 -0.87 16.84 -9.58
C VAL A 67 -1.76 16.57 -8.37
N SER A 68 -3.05 16.87 -8.48
CA SER A 68 -3.98 16.57 -7.40
C SER A 68 -5.35 16.15 -7.94
N ILE A 69 -6.03 15.31 -7.17
CA ILE A 69 -7.40 14.88 -7.41
C ILE A 69 -8.25 15.10 -6.16
N THR A 70 -9.56 15.03 -6.31
CA THR A 70 -10.49 14.96 -5.19
C THR A 70 -10.96 13.52 -5.02
N SER A 71 -10.81 12.95 -3.82
CA SER A 71 -11.30 11.62 -3.49
C SER A 71 -12.84 11.58 -3.46
N TYR A 72 -13.41 10.37 -3.45
CA TYR A 72 -14.86 10.17 -3.38
C TYR A 72 -15.51 10.78 -2.12
N ASP A 73 -14.75 10.96 -1.05
CA ASP A 73 -15.19 11.54 0.23
C ASP A 73 -14.65 12.98 0.47
N GLY A 74 -14.19 13.64 -0.61
CA GLY A 74 -13.87 15.06 -0.64
C GLY A 74 -12.46 15.45 -0.19
N LEU A 75 -11.55 14.49 0.03
CA LEU A 75 -10.15 14.79 0.36
C LEU A 75 -9.38 15.20 -0.90
N LYS A 76 -8.52 16.22 -0.78
CA LYS A 76 -7.55 16.55 -1.82
C LYS A 76 -6.35 15.60 -1.69
N LEU A 77 -6.12 14.82 -2.73
CA LEU A 77 -5.01 13.86 -2.82
C LEU A 77 -3.97 14.37 -3.80
N TYR A 78 -2.69 14.13 -3.50
CA TYR A 78 -1.56 14.61 -4.28
C TYR A 78 -0.76 13.45 -4.87
N GLY A 79 -0.14 13.73 -6.02
CA GLY A 79 0.78 12.83 -6.69
C GLY A 79 1.86 13.61 -7.44
N ARG A 80 2.92 12.89 -7.82
CA ARG A 80 4.02 13.37 -8.64
C ARG A 80 4.01 12.63 -9.96
N TYR A 81 3.79 13.36 -11.05
CA TYR A 81 3.83 12.81 -12.40
C TYR A 81 5.19 13.10 -13.04
N TYR A 82 5.83 12.03 -13.48
CA TYR A 82 7.10 12.04 -14.18
C TYR A 82 6.85 11.61 -15.62
N ALA A 83 6.94 12.55 -16.55
CA ALA A 83 6.82 12.30 -17.98
C ALA A 83 8.14 11.76 -18.52
N VAL A 84 8.09 10.62 -19.19
CA VAL A 84 9.24 10.00 -19.86
C VAL A 84 9.08 10.09 -21.37
N GLN A 85 7.92 9.66 -21.87
CA GLN A 85 7.64 9.65 -23.30
C GLN A 85 6.14 9.85 -23.55
N GLU A 86 5.82 10.58 -24.62
CA GLU A 86 4.44 10.75 -25.05
C GLU A 86 3.83 9.39 -25.43
N ASN A 87 2.57 9.16 -25.04
CA ASN A 87 1.81 7.92 -25.26
C ASN A 87 2.42 6.63 -24.67
N ALA A 88 3.46 6.74 -23.83
CA ALA A 88 3.99 5.59 -23.11
C ALA A 88 2.97 5.05 -22.09
N PRO A 89 3.04 3.76 -21.71
CA PRO A 89 2.27 3.25 -20.60
C PRO A 89 2.51 4.05 -19.32
N LEU A 90 1.51 4.09 -18.47
CA LEU A 90 1.58 4.79 -17.18
C LEU A 90 1.67 3.79 -16.04
N ILE A 91 2.67 3.94 -15.18
CA ILE A 91 2.74 3.25 -13.90
C ILE A 91 2.16 4.15 -12.83
N ILE A 92 1.17 3.68 -12.07
CA ILE A 92 0.68 4.35 -10.86
C ILE A 92 1.23 3.59 -9.65
N VAL A 93 2.02 4.28 -8.81
CA VAL A 93 2.78 3.66 -7.70
C VAL A 93 2.22 4.06 -6.35
N PHE A 94 1.93 3.05 -5.50
CA PHE A 94 1.37 3.22 -4.15
C PHE A 94 2.35 2.79 -3.07
N HIS A 95 2.64 3.69 -2.12
CA HIS A 95 3.58 3.46 -1.02
C HIS A 95 2.98 2.66 0.14
N GLY A 96 3.82 2.24 1.10
CA GLY A 96 3.44 1.48 2.28
C GLY A 96 2.80 2.31 3.40
N TYR A 97 2.41 1.60 4.47
CA TYR A 97 1.84 2.19 5.69
C TYR A 97 2.85 3.09 6.39
N ARG A 98 2.40 4.31 6.74
CA ARG A 98 3.23 5.32 7.42
C ARG A 98 4.56 5.57 6.72
N SER A 99 4.52 5.65 5.40
CA SER A 99 5.66 5.94 4.53
C SER A 99 5.42 7.19 3.68
N ALA A 100 6.34 7.49 2.79
CA ALA A 100 6.24 8.57 1.82
C ALA A 100 6.40 8.02 0.40
N ALA A 101 5.71 8.64 -0.58
CA ALA A 101 5.83 8.24 -1.97
C ALA A 101 7.28 8.33 -2.47
N LEU A 102 8.01 9.39 -2.13
CA LEU A 102 9.43 9.55 -2.49
C LEU A 102 10.32 8.42 -1.99
N ARG A 103 10.03 7.80 -0.86
CA ARG A 103 10.81 6.70 -0.31
C ARG A 103 10.45 5.35 -0.93
N ASP A 104 9.19 4.97 -0.79
CA ASP A 104 8.76 3.60 -1.14
C ASP A 104 8.52 3.44 -2.64
N CYS A 105 8.19 4.53 -3.36
CA CYS A 105 7.96 4.46 -4.80
C CYS A 105 9.25 4.62 -5.62
N ALA A 106 10.39 4.91 -5.00
CA ALA A 106 11.65 5.17 -5.71
C ALA A 106 12.12 3.97 -6.57
N GLY A 107 11.91 2.74 -6.10
CA GLY A 107 12.19 1.53 -6.88
C GLY A 107 11.29 1.41 -8.11
N GLY A 108 10.00 1.54 -7.94
CA GLY A 108 9.02 1.53 -9.05
C GLY A 108 9.23 2.70 -10.03
N PHE A 109 9.62 3.86 -9.53
CA PHE A 109 10.02 5.01 -10.35
C PHE A 109 11.26 4.68 -11.22
N ALA A 110 12.33 4.15 -10.62
CA ALA A 110 13.55 3.80 -11.35
C ALA A 110 13.28 2.75 -12.44
N LEU A 111 12.47 1.73 -12.14
CA LEU A 111 12.05 0.72 -13.11
C LEU A 111 11.19 1.32 -14.22
N GLY A 112 10.26 2.21 -13.88
CA GLY A 112 9.43 2.91 -14.86
C GLY A 112 10.26 3.71 -15.85
N LEU A 113 11.26 4.46 -15.38
CA LEU A 113 12.20 5.18 -16.26
C LEU A 113 12.98 4.21 -17.17
N LYS A 114 13.48 3.10 -16.60
CA LYS A 114 14.22 2.09 -17.34
C LYS A 114 13.41 1.44 -18.47
N TRP A 115 12.10 1.24 -18.24
CA TRP A 115 11.17 0.69 -19.25
C TRP A 115 10.62 1.74 -20.19
N GLY A 116 10.96 3.01 -20.03
CA GLY A 116 10.41 4.11 -20.83
C GLY A 116 8.96 4.43 -20.55
N TYR A 117 8.45 4.11 -19.35
CA TYR A 117 7.07 4.35 -18.93
C TYR A 117 6.94 5.66 -18.16
N ASN A 118 5.83 6.33 -18.30
CA ASN A 118 5.47 7.45 -17.45
C ASN A 118 5.14 6.96 -16.04
N VAL A 119 5.45 7.75 -15.01
CA VAL A 119 5.26 7.35 -13.62
C VAL A 119 4.40 8.37 -12.88
N LEU A 120 3.37 7.91 -12.20
CA LEU A 120 2.56 8.68 -11.25
C LEU A 120 2.73 8.08 -9.85
N ALA A 121 3.55 8.70 -9.03
CA ALA A 121 3.75 8.31 -7.63
C ALA A 121 2.77 9.09 -6.76
N VAL A 122 1.86 8.39 -6.07
CA VAL A 122 0.78 9.02 -5.31
C VAL A 122 1.06 9.01 -3.81
N ASP A 123 0.79 10.14 -3.16
CA ASP A 123 0.69 10.19 -1.70
C ASP A 123 -0.71 9.66 -1.32
N GLN A 124 -0.80 8.49 -0.69
CA GLN A 124 -2.09 7.94 -0.25
C GLN A 124 -2.73 8.86 0.80
N ARG A 125 -4.07 8.77 0.99
CA ARG A 125 -4.76 9.55 2.03
C ARG A 125 -4.03 9.50 3.37
N ALA A 126 -4.05 10.59 4.12
CA ALA A 126 -3.36 10.75 5.40
C ALA A 126 -1.82 10.67 5.35
N HIS A 127 -1.19 10.72 4.15
CA HIS A 127 0.27 10.70 3.98
C HIS A 127 0.73 11.87 3.10
N GLY A 128 1.99 12.27 3.28
CA GLY A 128 2.64 13.30 2.47
C GLY A 128 1.81 14.58 2.37
N LYS A 129 1.59 15.07 1.14
CA LYS A 129 0.76 16.26 0.88
C LYS A 129 -0.75 15.96 0.83
N SER A 130 -1.16 14.68 0.77
CA SER A 130 -2.56 14.28 0.71
C SER A 130 -3.28 14.56 2.03
N GLU A 131 -4.54 14.99 1.91
CA GLU A 131 -5.39 15.25 3.07
C GLU A 131 -5.85 13.95 3.77
N GLY A 132 -6.50 14.12 4.90
CA GLY A 132 -6.96 13.04 5.75
C GLY A 132 -6.16 12.93 7.04
N LYS A 133 -6.67 12.13 7.96
CA LYS A 133 -6.05 11.85 9.28
C LYS A 133 -6.18 10.38 9.67
N VAL A 134 -6.77 9.57 8.79
CA VAL A 134 -7.08 8.17 9.08
C VAL A 134 -6.55 7.29 7.97
N ILE A 135 -5.67 6.38 8.32
CA ILE A 135 -5.21 5.30 7.45
C ILE A 135 -6.19 4.13 7.62
N THR A 136 -6.74 3.61 6.53
CA THR A 136 -7.76 2.56 6.58
C THR A 136 -7.29 1.20 6.06
N PHE A 137 -5.98 1.03 5.94
CA PHE A 137 -5.36 -0.23 5.51
C PHE A 137 -5.87 -0.73 4.15
N GLY A 138 -6.04 0.18 3.19
CA GLY A 138 -6.51 -0.13 1.84
C GLY A 138 -8.03 -0.08 1.67
N ILE A 139 -8.82 -0.03 2.75
CA ILE A 139 -10.29 -0.08 2.66
C ILE A 139 -10.86 1.15 1.96
N LYS A 140 -10.46 2.35 2.34
CA LYS A 140 -10.84 3.58 1.64
C LYS A 140 -9.84 3.93 0.54
N GLU A 141 -8.58 3.59 0.73
CA GLU A 141 -7.50 3.83 -0.23
C GLU A 141 -7.75 3.16 -1.59
N ARG A 142 -8.49 2.03 -1.64
CA ARG A 142 -8.88 1.40 -2.91
C ARG A 142 -9.78 2.27 -3.80
N TYR A 143 -10.64 3.10 -3.19
CA TYR A 143 -11.44 4.07 -3.94
C TYR A 143 -10.60 5.23 -4.44
N ASP A 144 -9.55 5.62 -3.70
CA ASP A 144 -8.57 6.59 -4.18
C ASP A 144 -7.77 6.03 -5.36
N CYS A 145 -7.45 4.74 -5.32
CA CYS A 145 -6.82 4.05 -6.44
C CYS A 145 -7.69 4.16 -7.71
N LEU A 146 -8.99 3.86 -7.61
CA LEU A 146 -9.92 4.03 -8.74
C LEU A 146 -9.98 5.49 -9.21
N ALA A 147 -9.98 6.47 -8.29
CA ALA A 147 -9.99 7.88 -8.65
C ALA A 147 -8.70 8.31 -9.38
N TRP A 148 -7.53 7.79 -8.99
CA TRP A 148 -6.28 8.02 -9.71
C TRP A 148 -6.25 7.36 -11.10
N ILE A 149 -6.86 6.19 -11.25
CA ILE A 149 -7.04 5.52 -12.57
C ILE A 149 -7.91 6.40 -13.46
N GLN A 150 -9.04 6.88 -12.94
CA GLN A 150 -9.94 7.75 -13.71
C GLN A 150 -9.25 9.06 -14.10
N TYR A 151 -8.52 9.69 -13.18
CA TYR A 151 -7.70 10.87 -13.48
C TYR A 151 -6.71 10.61 -14.64
N ALA A 152 -6.05 9.44 -14.64
CA ALA A 152 -5.11 9.10 -15.69
C ALA A 152 -5.81 8.96 -17.05
N ILE A 153 -6.98 8.34 -17.09
CA ILE A 153 -7.79 8.19 -18.32
C ILE A 153 -8.28 9.56 -18.82
N ASP A 154 -8.80 10.39 -17.93
CA ASP A 154 -9.30 11.73 -18.28
C ASP A 154 -8.20 12.64 -18.81
N ARG A 155 -6.99 12.50 -18.26
CA ARG A 155 -5.84 13.33 -18.63
C ARG A 155 -5.13 12.86 -19.90
N PHE A 156 -4.86 11.55 -20.00
CA PHE A 156 -4.00 10.99 -21.05
C PHE A 156 -4.79 10.30 -22.17
N GLY A 157 -6.11 10.21 -22.02
CA GLY A 157 -7.00 9.63 -23.02
C GLY A 157 -7.40 8.18 -22.72
N LYS A 158 -8.50 7.77 -23.35
CA LYS A 158 -9.14 6.47 -23.15
C LYS A 158 -8.29 5.26 -23.54
N ASP A 159 -7.25 5.47 -24.35
CA ASP A 159 -6.35 4.40 -24.80
C ASP A 159 -5.12 4.26 -23.87
N THR A 160 -5.06 5.04 -22.78
CA THR A 160 -3.98 4.97 -21.81
C THR A 160 -3.88 3.58 -21.20
N ARG A 161 -2.71 2.96 -21.29
CA ARG A 161 -2.42 1.65 -20.68
C ARG A 161 -1.81 1.87 -19.29
N ILE A 162 -2.42 1.29 -18.26
CA ILE A 162 -2.07 1.52 -16.86
C ILE A 162 -1.53 0.24 -16.24
N LEU A 163 -0.37 0.33 -15.59
CA LEU A 163 0.17 -0.66 -14.67
C LEU A 163 0.00 -0.12 -13.24
N LEU A 164 -0.70 -0.86 -12.39
CA LEU A 164 -0.74 -0.55 -10.96
C LEU A 164 0.43 -1.25 -10.27
N THR A 165 1.20 -0.52 -9.49
CA THR A 165 2.23 -1.13 -8.65
C THR A 165 2.17 -0.57 -7.23
N GLY A 166 2.56 -1.37 -6.26
CA GLY A 166 2.55 -0.94 -4.87
C GLY A 166 3.37 -1.86 -3.98
N ILE A 167 3.74 -1.31 -2.83
CA ILE A 167 4.50 -2.01 -1.81
C ILE A 167 3.69 -2.10 -0.51
N SER A 168 3.66 -3.25 0.15
CA SER A 168 3.06 -3.45 1.47
C SER A 168 1.57 -3.02 1.49
N MET A 169 1.22 -1.95 2.24
CA MET A 169 -0.14 -1.41 2.24
C MET A 169 -0.56 -0.92 0.84
N GLY A 170 0.35 -0.31 0.08
CA GLY A 170 0.08 0.10 -1.30
C GLY A 170 -0.25 -1.10 -2.18
N ALA A 171 0.50 -2.20 -2.06
CA ALA A 171 0.23 -3.46 -2.74
C ALA A 171 -1.14 -4.05 -2.35
N ALA A 172 -1.46 -4.08 -1.05
CA ALA A 172 -2.77 -4.53 -0.59
C ALA A 172 -3.91 -3.60 -1.07
N THR A 173 -3.68 -2.29 -1.15
CA THR A 173 -4.64 -1.29 -1.66
C THR A 173 -5.02 -1.57 -3.11
N ILE A 174 -4.04 -1.73 -4.01
CA ILE A 174 -4.30 -1.99 -5.43
C ILE A 174 -4.94 -3.36 -5.66
N LEU A 175 -4.60 -4.36 -4.85
CA LEU A 175 -5.27 -5.67 -4.87
C LEU A 175 -6.72 -5.57 -4.38
N MET A 176 -6.99 -4.81 -3.31
CA MET A 176 -8.37 -4.58 -2.86
C MET A 176 -9.19 -3.75 -3.85
N ALA A 177 -8.55 -2.94 -4.69
CA ALA A 177 -9.25 -2.20 -5.74
C ALA A 177 -9.86 -3.12 -6.81
N THR A 178 -9.39 -4.36 -6.94
CA THR A 178 -9.95 -5.33 -7.91
C THR A 178 -11.37 -5.81 -7.59
N ASP A 179 -11.92 -5.53 -6.40
CA ASP A 179 -13.33 -5.76 -6.10
C ASP A 179 -14.24 -4.58 -6.55
N LEU A 180 -13.64 -3.54 -7.11
CA LEU A 180 -14.32 -2.46 -7.82
C LEU A 180 -14.25 -2.73 -9.33
N ASP A 181 -15.17 -2.18 -10.09
CA ASP A 181 -15.14 -2.27 -11.57
C ASP A 181 -13.99 -1.41 -12.10
N LEU A 182 -12.77 -1.99 -12.14
CA LEU A 182 -11.62 -1.31 -12.71
C LEU A 182 -11.75 -1.21 -14.23
N PRO A 183 -11.44 -0.04 -14.85
CA PRO A 183 -11.44 0.12 -16.29
C PRO A 183 -10.46 -0.83 -17.00
N ASP A 184 -10.79 -1.23 -18.24
CA ASP A 184 -9.95 -2.07 -19.11
C ASP A 184 -8.57 -1.47 -19.42
N ASN A 185 -8.38 -0.20 -19.10
CA ASN A 185 -7.09 0.50 -19.13
C ASN A 185 -6.05 -0.11 -18.18
N VAL A 186 -6.49 -0.75 -17.10
CA VAL A 186 -5.60 -1.44 -16.15
C VAL A 186 -5.18 -2.77 -16.75
N LYS A 187 -3.94 -2.84 -17.27
CA LYS A 187 -3.41 -4.01 -17.97
C LYS A 187 -2.77 -5.03 -17.04
N GLY A 188 -2.31 -4.61 -15.88
CA GLY A 188 -1.68 -5.50 -14.90
C GLY A 188 -1.49 -4.85 -13.55
N ILE A 189 -1.21 -5.70 -12.56
CA ILE A 189 -0.94 -5.30 -11.17
C ILE A 189 0.35 -5.97 -10.71
N MET A 190 1.29 -5.16 -10.18
CA MET A 190 2.50 -5.65 -9.52
C MET A 190 2.44 -5.31 -8.04
N ALA A 191 2.35 -6.32 -7.19
CA ALA A 191 2.16 -6.17 -5.74
C ALA A 191 3.34 -6.77 -4.97
N ASP A 192 4.18 -5.91 -4.36
CA ASP A 192 5.31 -6.34 -3.55
C ASP A 192 4.92 -6.40 -2.07
N CYS A 193 5.16 -7.53 -1.43
CA CYS A 193 4.91 -7.88 -0.03
C CYS A 193 3.50 -7.48 0.51
N PRO A 194 2.40 -7.75 -0.22
CA PRO A 194 1.06 -7.42 0.24
C PRO A 194 0.63 -8.27 1.43
N TYR A 195 -0.13 -7.69 2.35
CA TYR A 195 -0.87 -8.49 3.33
C TYR A 195 -2.21 -8.98 2.78
N SER A 196 -2.66 -10.15 3.26
CA SER A 196 -3.89 -10.78 2.76
C SER A 196 -5.17 -10.07 3.19
N SER A 197 -5.15 -9.40 4.36
CA SER A 197 -6.27 -8.60 4.85
C SER A 197 -5.82 -7.62 5.94
N PRO A 198 -6.54 -6.49 6.12
CA PRO A 198 -6.30 -5.57 7.24
C PRO A 198 -6.33 -6.25 8.60
N ALA A 199 -7.29 -7.15 8.82
CA ALA A 199 -7.41 -7.90 10.06
C ALA A 199 -6.20 -8.81 10.31
N ALA A 200 -5.70 -9.50 9.27
CA ALA A 200 -4.58 -10.42 9.39
C ALA A 200 -3.30 -9.69 9.80
N ILE A 201 -2.96 -8.57 9.14
CA ILE A 201 -1.74 -7.83 9.48
C ILE A 201 -1.86 -7.16 10.85
N ILE A 202 -3.01 -6.61 11.22
CA ILE A 202 -3.23 -6.00 12.54
C ILE A 202 -3.08 -7.05 13.65
N CYS A 203 -3.68 -8.23 13.47
CA CYS A 203 -3.54 -9.33 14.44
C CYS A 203 -2.09 -9.82 14.55
N LYS A 204 -1.38 -9.90 13.43
CA LYS A 204 0.04 -10.28 13.40
C LYS A 204 0.90 -9.27 14.16
N VAL A 205 0.77 -7.98 13.88
CA VAL A 205 1.51 -6.93 14.57
C VAL A 205 1.16 -6.87 16.05
N SER A 206 -0.12 -7.02 16.41
CA SER A 206 -0.57 -7.11 17.81
C SER A 206 0.15 -8.25 18.57
N LYS A 207 0.26 -9.43 17.93
CA LYS A 207 0.98 -10.57 18.50
C LYS A 207 2.47 -10.28 18.68
N ASP A 208 3.11 -9.65 17.70
CA ASP A 208 4.55 -9.36 17.72
C ASP A 208 4.95 -8.41 18.86
N ILE A 209 4.08 -7.44 19.17
CA ILE A 209 4.28 -6.52 20.30
C ILE A 209 3.82 -7.09 21.64
N GLY A 210 3.50 -8.40 21.70
CA GLY A 210 3.11 -9.09 22.93
C GLY A 210 1.65 -8.91 23.35
N PHE A 211 0.80 -8.32 22.51
CA PHE A 211 -0.63 -8.15 22.81
C PHE A 211 -1.45 -9.28 22.19
N PRO A 212 -2.21 -10.08 22.98
CA PRO A 212 -3.04 -11.15 22.44
C PRO A 212 -4.07 -10.63 21.44
N PRO A 213 -4.05 -11.07 20.17
CA PRO A 213 -4.95 -10.53 19.12
C PRO A 213 -6.43 -10.67 19.48
N LYS A 214 -6.82 -11.78 20.13
CA LYS A 214 -8.22 -12.01 20.55
C LYS A 214 -8.72 -10.95 21.54
N LEU A 215 -7.84 -10.36 22.33
CA LEU A 215 -8.18 -9.30 23.28
C LEU A 215 -8.08 -7.91 22.64
N ALA A 216 -7.07 -7.66 21.81
CA ALA A 216 -6.84 -6.35 21.20
C ALA A 216 -7.82 -6.04 20.06
N TYR A 217 -8.08 -7.03 19.19
CA TYR A 217 -8.82 -6.83 17.94
C TYR A 217 -10.24 -6.25 18.12
N PRO A 218 -11.06 -6.66 19.12
CA PRO A 218 -12.38 -6.05 19.33
C PRO A 218 -12.32 -4.53 19.55
N PHE A 219 -11.33 -4.03 20.32
CA PHE A 219 -11.16 -2.59 20.57
C PHE A 219 -10.65 -1.87 19.33
N ILE A 220 -9.72 -2.48 18.57
CA ILE A 220 -9.22 -1.95 17.30
C ILE A 220 -10.37 -1.85 16.29
N TRP A 221 -11.17 -2.90 16.15
CA TRP A 221 -12.34 -2.93 15.28
C TRP A 221 -13.38 -1.86 15.67
N LEU A 222 -13.68 -1.75 16.95
CA LEU A 222 -14.63 -0.76 17.47
C LEU A 222 -14.07 0.67 17.30
N GLY A 223 -12.78 0.88 17.52
CA GLY A 223 -12.10 2.15 17.27
C GLY A 223 -12.14 2.54 15.78
N ALA A 224 -11.92 1.60 14.87
CA ALA A 224 -12.07 1.83 13.43
C ALA A 224 -13.50 2.23 13.07
N LEU A 225 -14.49 1.53 13.62
CA LEU A 225 -15.91 1.79 13.34
C LEU A 225 -16.39 3.15 13.87
N LEU A 226 -16.14 3.43 15.14
CA LEU A 226 -16.71 4.60 15.83
C LEU A 226 -15.92 5.89 15.57
N LEU A 227 -14.60 5.82 15.60
CA LEU A 227 -13.72 6.98 15.47
C LEU A 227 -13.17 7.13 14.04
N GLY A 228 -12.77 6.03 13.42
CA GLY A 228 -12.28 6.00 12.04
C GLY A 228 -13.37 6.07 10.99
N ARG A 229 -14.63 5.77 11.36
CA ARG A 229 -15.79 5.73 10.47
C ARG A 229 -15.61 4.83 9.26
N PHE A 230 -15.05 3.64 9.50
CA PHE A 230 -14.92 2.59 8.49
C PHE A 230 -15.00 1.20 9.14
N ARG A 231 -15.36 0.20 8.32
CA ARG A 231 -15.47 -1.20 8.78
C ARG A 231 -14.22 -1.96 8.38
N LEU A 232 -13.44 -2.42 9.35
CA LEU A 232 -12.15 -3.07 9.13
C LEU A 232 -12.22 -4.37 8.30
N GLY A 233 -13.35 -5.00 8.18
CA GLY A 233 -13.57 -6.21 7.38
C GLY A 233 -14.38 -6.00 6.10
N SER A 234 -14.55 -4.75 5.63
CA SER A 234 -15.38 -4.48 4.44
C SER A 234 -14.72 -4.85 3.11
N SER A 235 -13.41 -5.03 3.09
CA SER A 235 -12.63 -5.58 1.97
C SER A 235 -11.34 -6.21 2.46
N ASP A 236 -10.80 -7.15 1.71
CA ASP A 236 -9.47 -7.74 1.89
C ASP A 236 -8.87 -8.18 0.55
N ALA A 237 -7.53 -8.14 0.46
CA ALA A 237 -6.83 -8.43 -0.79
C ALA A 237 -7.07 -9.87 -1.28
N ALA A 238 -7.08 -10.84 -0.36
CA ALA A 238 -7.25 -12.25 -0.75
C ALA A 238 -8.67 -12.58 -1.25
N SER A 239 -9.67 -11.79 -0.86
CA SER A 239 -11.04 -11.96 -1.37
C SER A 239 -11.29 -11.14 -2.63
N ALA A 240 -10.74 -9.93 -2.71
CA ALA A 240 -10.93 -9.02 -3.84
C ALA A 240 -10.43 -9.61 -5.17
N VAL A 241 -9.29 -10.31 -5.14
CA VAL A 241 -8.67 -10.86 -6.34
C VAL A 241 -9.39 -12.08 -6.96
N LYS A 242 -10.43 -12.62 -6.32
CA LYS A 242 -11.06 -13.88 -6.77
C LYS A 242 -11.74 -13.80 -8.13
N ASN A 243 -12.28 -12.66 -8.44
CA ASN A 243 -13.11 -12.47 -9.63
C ASN A 243 -12.47 -11.57 -10.69
N THR A 244 -11.23 -11.13 -10.47
CA THR A 244 -10.53 -10.33 -11.47
C THR A 244 -9.82 -11.21 -12.49
N ASN A 245 -9.87 -10.79 -13.77
CA ASN A 245 -9.08 -11.35 -14.84
C ASN A 245 -7.80 -10.56 -15.12
N ILE A 246 -7.57 -9.45 -14.41
CA ILE A 246 -6.37 -8.64 -14.55
C ILE A 246 -5.15 -9.48 -14.14
N PRO A 247 -4.11 -9.58 -14.96
CA PRO A 247 -2.87 -10.25 -14.61
C PRO A 247 -2.24 -9.65 -13.36
N ILE A 248 -1.81 -10.51 -12.41
CA ILE A 248 -1.23 -10.08 -11.14
C ILE A 248 0.14 -10.73 -10.96
N LEU A 249 1.16 -9.91 -10.77
CA LEU A 249 2.47 -10.31 -10.29
C LEU A 249 2.58 -10.04 -8.79
N LEU A 250 2.73 -11.09 -8.00
CA LEU A 250 3.03 -11.02 -6.57
C LEU A 250 4.52 -11.25 -6.36
N ILE A 251 5.17 -10.37 -5.62
CA ILE A 251 6.58 -10.48 -5.21
C ILE A 251 6.64 -10.49 -3.70
N HIS A 252 7.51 -11.34 -3.10
CA HIS A 252 7.64 -11.40 -1.64
C HIS A 252 9.01 -11.88 -1.20
N GLY A 253 9.58 -11.24 -0.19
CA GLY A 253 10.81 -11.70 0.46
C GLY A 253 10.54 -12.87 1.42
N GLU A 254 11.33 -13.95 1.34
CA GLU A 254 11.16 -15.12 2.20
C GLU A 254 11.54 -14.85 3.67
N ALA A 255 12.39 -13.84 3.90
CA ALA A 255 12.76 -13.38 5.24
C ALA A 255 11.95 -12.15 5.71
N ASP A 256 10.74 -11.97 5.18
CA ASP A 256 9.82 -10.93 5.63
C ASP A 256 9.12 -11.35 6.93
N PHE A 257 9.66 -10.86 8.05
CA PHE A 257 9.07 -11.10 9.38
C PHE A 257 7.95 -10.10 9.73
N PHE A 258 7.76 -9.05 8.93
CA PHE A 258 6.70 -8.07 9.17
C PHE A 258 5.39 -8.45 8.50
N VAL A 259 5.41 -8.76 7.21
CA VAL A 259 4.29 -9.37 6.49
C VAL A 259 4.70 -10.78 6.08
N PRO A 260 4.20 -11.83 6.75
CA PRO A 260 4.59 -13.21 6.42
C PRO A 260 4.25 -13.62 4.99
N LEU A 261 5.15 -14.36 4.34
CA LEU A 261 4.99 -14.86 2.96
C LEU A 261 3.65 -15.60 2.74
N GLU A 262 3.13 -16.25 3.75
CA GLU A 262 1.84 -16.95 3.73
C GLU A 262 0.67 -16.04 3.36
N MET A 263 0.81 -14.74 3.59
CA MET A 263 -0.22 -13.76 3.17
C MET A 263 -0.26 -13.61 1.65
N SER A 264 0.88 -13.52 0.98
CA SER A 264 0.95 -13.53 -0.49
C SER A 264 0.57 -14.87 -1.08
N GLN A 265 0.96 -15.97 -0.47
CA GLN A 265 0.53 -17.32 -0.89
C GLN A 265 -0.99 -17.48 -0.83
N LYS A 266 -1.64 -16.91 0.21
CA LYS A 266 -3.10 -16.90 0.33
C LYS A 266 -3.76 -16.08 -0.78
N ILE A 267 -3.17 -14.92 -1.12
CA ILE A 267 -3.66 -14.08 -2.24
C ILE A 267 -3.51 -14.85 -3.55
N HIS A 268 -2.34 -15.40 -3.82
CA HIS A 268 -2.04 -16.16 -5.03
C HIS A 268 -2.99 -17.35 -5.23
N LYS A 269 -3.25 -18.10 -4.15
CA LYS A 269 -4.21 -19.21 -4.19
C LYS A 269 -5.61 -18.80 -4.64
N ASN A 270 -6.00 -17.56 -4.36
CA ASN A 270 -7.33 -17.04 -4.67
C ASN A 270 -7.39 -16.29 -6.02
N ALA A 271 -6.25 -15.85 -6.55
CA ALA A 271 -6.16 -15.06 -7.77
C ALA A 271 -5.96 -15.97 -8.98
N PRO A 272 -6.97 -16.13 -9.87
CA PRO A 272 -6.91 -17.09 -10.97
C PRO A 272 -5.83 -16.76 -12.01
N ASN A 273 -5.49 -15.49 -12.18
CA ASN A 273 -4.51 -15.00 -13.14
C ASN A 273 -3.34 -14.31 -12.41
N SER A 274 -2.63 -15.06 -11.57
CA SER A 274 -1.50 -14.51 -10.83
C SER A 274 -0.25 -15.37 -10.89
N GLN A 275 0.90 -14.71 -10.75
CA GLN A 275 2.21 -15.33 -10.56
C GLN A 275 2.72 -14.91 -9.16
N LEU A 276 3.43 -15.79 -8.47
CA LEU A 276 4.09 -15.48 -7.19
C LEU A 276 5.58 -15.80 -7.31
N HIS A 277 6.43 -14.79 -7.14
CA HIS A 277 7.88 -14.92 -7.10
C HIS A 277 8.42 -14.54 -5.73
N THR A 278 9.21 -15.43 -5.14
CA THR A 278 9.83 -15.22 -3.83
C THR A 278 11.31 -14.91 -3.95
N PHE A 279 11.84 -14.15 -3.00
CA PHE A 279 13.24 -13.72 -2.96
C PHE A 279 13.87 -14.16 -1.64
N SER A 280 14.84 -15.07 -1.74
CA SER A 280 15.57 -15.58 -0.58
C SER A 280 16.28 -14.46 0.16
N ASP A 281 16.31 -14.54 1.49
CA ASP A 281 16.96 -13.57 2.40
C ASP A 281 16.45 -12.11 2.26
N ALA A 282 15.45 -11.84 1.45
CA ALA A 282 14.84 -10.52 1.36
C ALA A 282 13.83 -10.31 2.49
N GLY A 283 13.95 -9.21 3.21
CA GLY A 283 12.99 -8.74 4.21
C GLY A 283 11.85 -7.97 3.59
N HIS A 284 11.07 -7.30 4.45
CA HIS A 284 9.88 -6.55 4.05
C HIS A 284 10.22 -5.43 3.06
N GLY A 285 9.68 -5.53 1.82
CA GLY A 285 9.90 -4.55 0.76
C GLY A 285 11.35 -4.44 0.27
N LEU A 286 12.17 -5.47 0.48
CA LEU A 286 13.58 -5.45 0.15
C LEU A 286 13.95 -6.37 -1.04
N SER A 287 12.97 -6.98 -1.70
CA SER A 287 13.19 -7.92 -2.81
C SER A 287 14.02 -7.29 -3.93
N TYR A 288 13.69 -6.08 -4.36
CA TYR A 288 14.43 -5.34 -5.37
C TYR A 288 15.87 -5.03 -4.94
N LEU A 289 16.07 -4.53 -3.73
CA LEU A 289 17.39 -4.15 -3.23
C LEU A 289 18.30 -5.35 -2.94
N LYS A 290 17.71 -6.53 -2.72
CA LYS A 290 18.44 -7.75 -2.43
C LYS A 290 18.95 -8.43 -3.71
N ASP A 291 18.14 -8.51 -4.75
CA ASP A 291 18.47 -9.08 -6.06
C ASP A 291 17.82 -8.26 -7.19
N PRO A 292 18.43 -7.11 -7.55
CA PRO A 292 17.86 -6.23 -8.57
C PRO A 292 17.72 -6.92 -9.93
N ASN A 293 18.69 -7.73 -10.33
CA ASN A 293 18.71 -8.38 -11.64
C ASN A 293 17.54 -9.34 -11.80
N ARG A 294 17.34 -10.23 -10.83
CA ARG A 294 16.21 -11.17 -10.84
C ARG A 294 14.87 -10.47 -10.70
N TYR A 295 14.82 -9.42 -9.88
CA TYR A 295 13.60 -8.63 -9.74
C TYR A 295 13.20 -7.99 -11.07
N GLU A 296 14.15 -7.39 -11.77
CA GLU A 296 13.94 -6.78 -13.07
C GLU A 296 13.57 -7.81 -14.14
N GLU A 297 14.18 -8.99 -14.14
CA GLU A 297 13.85 -10.09 -15.05
C GLU A 297 12.40 -10.52 -14.86
N VAL A 298 12.00 -10.83 -13.64
CA VAL A 298 10.61 -11.23 -13.27
C VAL A 298 9.60 -10.17 -13.70
N CYS A 299 9.88 -8.89 -13.42
CA CYS A 299 9.00 -7.80 -13.81
C CYS A 299 8.93 -7.64 -15.34
N SER A 300 10.08 -7.71 -16.02
CA SER A 300 10.14 -7.55 -17.48
C SER A 300 9.41 -8.69 -18.20
N ASP A 301 9.51 -9.91 -17.72
CA ASP A 301 8.81 -11.05 -18.29
C ASP A 301 7.29 -10.89 -18.12
N PHE A 302 6.84 -10.50 -16.92
CA PHE A 302 5.42 -10.19 -16.70
C PHE A 302 4.90 -9.08 -17.63
N LEU A 303 5.69 -8.03 -17.85
CA LEU A 303 5.30 -6.90 -18.71
C LEU A 303 5.17 -7.29 -20.19
N LYS A 304 5.98 -8.23 -20.71
CA LYS A 304 5.87 -8.74 -22.08
C LYS A 304 4.52 -9.40 -22.36
N ASP A 305 3.89 -9.96 -21.31
CA ASP A 305 2.61 -10.68 -21.45
C ASP A 305 1.42 -9.71 -21.46
N ILE A 306 1.60 -8.45 -21.02
CA ILE A 306 0.50 -7.50 -20.80
C ILE A 306 0.59 -6.21 -21.64
N PHE A 307 1.75 -5.88 -22.21
CA PHE A 307 2.01 -4.71 -23.06
C PHE A 307 2.60 -5.07 -24.41
#